data_3ed1fd3cc519de285fc6e8894e8c6490
#
_entry.id   3ed1fd3cc519de285fc6e8894e8c6490
#
_cell.length_a   1.000
_cell.length_b   1.000
_cell.length_c   1.000
_cell.angle_alpha   90.00
_cell.angle_beta   90.00
_cell.angle_gamma   90.00
#
_symmetry.space_group_name_H-M   'P 1'
#
loop_
_entity.id
_entity.type
_entity.pdbx_description
1 polymer ?
#
loop_
_entity_poly.entity_id
_entity_poly.type
_entity_poly.pdbx_seq_one_letter_code
_entity_poly.pdbx_strand_id
1 'polypeptide(L)'
;MTDPTKHRRRTRMLTAGAAVGALALTAAGVGVAQAAATPPALSFVAATSAVTAYRHVSGEDFWFEMDLGLHVIAGKDALEIQAKRAGYDKPIVAERIVTQKGKKKRVALPAGMVTDFNGLKDFVTISITDESGATVTEYSTPFCGSSGDTARTRPDAPATNPYPSSYCGWSNPFTLGAVWGVQAGWNARVQDQPSYEGEPFDLAAGKYTANVTVNPKYRELFGIPAEQGTARVGLTVVEQRQDDAGLARVMKAATADEPVAPADEHAAHSAEGDAARQVSSYLPEFRAPAKRPTTLKAAPSGGPKPDLRSLPAWSIGLEEIDGKWYVNFAATVWNAGTSPLLVDGFRRTGTELMDAYQYFFDAKGNQVGSRPAGTMEWDAREGHMHWHFTDFAQYNLLAADQKLAVRSGKEAFCLANTDAVDFTIPNAKWQPENTDLSTSCGADTVVAVREVLDIGNGDTYGQYLPGQNFEITDLPNGTYYIQVLANPENRLAELDTKNNSALRQIILGGTPEARTLTVPPVHGIDG
;
A
#
# COMPACT_ATOMS: atom_id res chain seq x y z
N MET A 1 -54.79 -34.08 29.74
CA MET A 1 -54.98 -35.04 30.86
C MET A 1 -53.64 -35.13 31.54
N THR A 2 -53.56 -34.35 32.52
CA THR A 2 -53.36 -34.54 33.97
C THR A 2 -51.88 -34.59 34.38
N ASP A 3 -51.39 -33.47 34.89
CA ASP A 3 -50.56 -33.35 36.09
C ASP A 3 -51.24 -34.09 37.27
N PRO A 4 -50.64 -34.49 38.41
CA PRO A 4 -49.71 -33.66 39.20
C PRO A 4 -48.77 -34.41 40.24
N THR A 5 -47.88 -33.58 40.82
CA THR A 5 -47.56 -33.39 42.26
C THR A 5 -46.69 -34.30 43.08
N LYS A 6 -45.68 -33.66 43.72
CA LYS A 6 -45.26 -33.61 45.14
C LYS A 6 -44.86 -34.90 45.92
N HIS A 7 -43.67 -34.89 46.53
CA HIS A 7 -43.48 -34.66 47.95
C HIS A 7 -42.03 -34.79 48.46
N ARG A 8 -41.66 -33.79 49.24
CA ARG A 8 -40.71 -33.68 50.33
C ARG A 8 -40.42 -34.96 51.14
N ARG A 9 -39.18 -35.10 51.62
CA ARG A 9 -38.90 -35.15 53.09
C ARG A 9 -37.41 -35.02 53.40
N ARG A 10 -37.17 -34.26 54.45
CA ARG A 10 -35.91 -34.06 55.21
C ARG A 10 -35.60 -35.26 56.01
N THR A 11 -34.31 -35.55 56.27
CA THR A 11 -33.89 -36.07 57.58
C THR A 11 -32.46 -35.59 57.86
N ARG A 12 -32.32 -34.96 59.01
CA ARG A 12 -31.05 -34.66 59.69
C ARG A 12 -30.58 -35.89 60.45
N MET A 13 -29.25 -36.05 60.56
CA MET A 13 -28.65 -36.53 61.82
C MET A 13 -27.18 -36.14 61.92
N LEU A 14 -26.85 -35.66 63.09
CA LEU A 14 -25.52 -35.27 63.61
C LEU A 14 -24.73 -36.49 64.06
N THR A 15 -23.40 -36.37 64.09
CA THR A 15 -22.45 -36.60 65.19
C THR A 15 -21.04 -36.40 64.67
N ALA A 16 -20.33 -35.48 65.16
CA ALA A 16 -19.41 -35.40 66.31
C ALA A 16 -17.99 -35.96 66.04
N GLY A 17 -17.01 -35.07 65.95
CA GLY A 17 -15.81 -35.07 66.75
C GLY A 17 -14.49 -35.53 66.14
N ALA A 18 -13.59 -34.62 65.93
CA ALA A 18 -12.24 -34.62 66.53
C ALA A 18 -11.44 -33.37 66.05
N ALA A 19 -11.03 -32.61 66.99
CA ALA A 19 -10.17 -31.41 66.78
C ALA A 19 -8.69 -31.81 66.60
N VAL A 20 -8.06 -31.35 65.58
CA VAL A 20 -6.60 -31.19 65.51
C VAL A 20 -6.32 -29.76 65.07
N GLY A 21 -5.69 -29.02 66.00
CA GLY A 21 -5.33 -27.63 65.74
C GLY A 21 -4.17 -27.51 64.76
N ALA A 22 -4.38 -26.68 63.74
CA ALA A 22 -3.33 -26.13 62.92
C ALA A 22 -3.45 -24.61 62.99
N LEU A 23 -2.43 -23.96 63.59
CA LEU A 23 -2.27 -22.51 63.53
C LEU A 23 -2.15 -22.06 62.08
N ALA A 24 -3.17 -21.43 61.57
CA ALA A 24 -3.08 -20.69 60.32
C ALA A 24 -2.61 -19.28 60.67
N LEU A 25 -1.35 -18.98 60.33
CA LEU A 25 -0.85 -17.59 60.23
C LEU A 25 -1.59 -16.94 59.05
N THR A 26 -2.56 -16.09 59.33
CA THR A 26 -3.14 -15.18 58.37
C THR A 26 -2.14 -14.07 58.13
N ALA A 27 -1.30 -14.20 57.11
CA ALA A 27 -0.63 -13.09 56.50
C ALA A 27 -1.70 -12.27 55.76
N ALA A 28 -2.18 -11.20 56.39
CA ALA A 28 -2.94 -10.16 55.71
C ALA A 28 -2.02 -9.46 54.71
N GLY A 29 -1.92 -10.01 53.53
CA GLY A 29 -1.33 -9.30 52.40
C GLY A 29 -2.25 -8.13 52.07
N VAL A 30 -1.89 -6.93 52.49
CA VAL A 30 -2.44 -5.69 51.94
C VAL A 30 -2.00 -5.63 50.47
N GLY A 31 -2.83 -6.21 49.61
CA GLY A 31 -2.70 -5.99 48.17
C GLY A 31 -2.94 -4.52 47.92
N VAL A 32 -1.86 -3.77 47.84
CA VAL A 32 -1.90 -2.43 47.22
C VAL A 32 -2.32 -2.70 45.78
N ALA A 33 -3.60 -2.45 45.48
CA ALA A 33 -4.06 -2.36 44.10
C ALA A 33 -3.25 -1.27 43.42
N GLN A 34 -2.19 -1.66 42.75
CA GLN A 34 -1.41 -0.75 41.94
C GLN A 34 -2.40 -0.25 40.88
N ALA A 35 -2.79 1.00 40.98
CA ALA A 35 -3.63 1.63 39.96
C ALA A 35 -2.91 1.36 38.63
N ALA A 36 -3.60 0.67 37.72
CA ALA A 36 -3.05 0.36 36.41
C ALA A 36 -2.64 1.70 35.78
N ALA A 37 -1.34 1.89 35.59
CA ALA A 37 -0.82 3.11 34.97
C ALA A 37 -1.55 3.29 33.66
N THR A 38 -2.03 4.51 33.40
CA THR A 38 -2.66 4.84 32.10
C THR A 38 -1.68 4.46 31.00
N PRO A 39 -2.03 3.59 30.06
CA PRO A 39 -1.13 3.20 28.98
C PRO A 39 -0.62 4.45 28.26
N PRO A 40 0.67 4.52 27.89
CA PRO A 40 1.19 5.64 27.10
C PRO A 40 0.42 5.76 25.78
N ALA A 41 0.45 6.95 25.17
CA ALA A 41 -0.23 7.19 23.89
C ALA A 41 0.33 6.26 22.79
N LEU A 42 1.66 6.06 22.78
CA LEU A 42 2.36 5.08 21.97
C LEU A 42 3.40 4.35 22.83
N SER A 43 3.65 3.10 22.51
CA SER A 43 4.76 2.30 23.02
C SER A 43 5.63 1.83 21.87
N PHE A 44 6.95 1.78 22.09
CA PHE A 44 7.90 1.18 21.17
C PHE A 44 8.44 -0.10 21.80
N VAL A 45 8.46 -1.21 21.05
CA VAL A 45 8.89 -2.51 21.55
C VAL A 45 9.69 -3.27 20.51
N ALA A 46 10.61 -4.12 20.96
CA ALA A 46 11.13 -5.22 20.15
C ALA A 46 10.38 -6.50 20.54
N ALA A 47 9.89 -7.24 19.59
CA ALA A 47 9.13 -8.48 19.80
C ALA A 47 10.00 -9.61 20.37
N THR A 48 11.32 -9.53 20.17
CA THR A 48 12.30 -10.51 20.63
C THR A 48 13.58 -9.83 21.12
N SER A 49 14.37 -10.53 21.91
CA SER A 49 15.67 -10.06 22.38
C SER A 49 16.84 -10.46 21.47
N ALA A 50 16.62 -11.34 20.50
CA ALA A 50 17.65 -11.79 19.55
C ALA A 50 17.02 -12.27 18.25
N VAL A 51 17.73 -12.03 17.13
CA VAL A 51 17.34 -12.43 15.78
C VAL A 51 18.53 -12.97 15.01
N THR A 52 18.23 -13.71 13.93
CA THR A 52 19.23 -14.08 12.93
C THR A 52 18.94 -13.31 11.65
N ALA A 53 19.96 -12.64 11.13
CA ALA A 53 19.93 -12.02 9.81
C ALA A 53 20.72 -12.87 8.80
N TYR A 54 20.39 -12.73 7.55
CA TYR A 54 21.02 -13.50 6.48
C TYR A 54 21.71 -12.56 5.47
N ARG A 55 22.97 -12.83 5.22
CA ARG A 55 23.75 -12.24 4.14
C ARG A 55 23.79 -13.24 3.01
N HIS A 56 22.96 -13.05 2.01
CA HIS A 56 22.93 -13.92 0.82
C HIS A 56 23.98 -13.45 -0.17
N VAL A 57 24.83 -14.36 -0.64
CA VAL A 57 25.90 -14.07 -1.60
C VAL A 57 25.71 -14.94 -2.85
N SER A 58 25.74 -14.30 -4.02
CA SER A 58 25.66 -14.96 -5.32
C SER A 58 26.69 -14.35 -6.27
N GLY A 59 27.78 -15.06 -6.53
CA GLY A 59 28.90 -14.50 -7.30
C GLY A 59 29.53 -13.29 -6.60
N GLU A 60 29.52 -12.15 -7.28
CA GLU A 60 29.95 -10.85 -6.74
C GLU A 60 28.82 -10.04 -6.07
N ASP A 61 27.57 -10.45 -6.27
CA ASP A 61 26.40 -9.78 -5.73
C ASP A 61 26.05 -10.29 -4.33
N PHE A 62 25.43 -9.42 -3.54
CA PHE A 62 24.86 -9.81 -2.25
C PHE A 62 23.59 -9.01 -1.95
N TRP A 63 22.72 -9.60 -1.09
CA TRP A 63 21.62 -8.87 -0.46
C TRP A 63 21.52 -9.26 1.01
N PHE A 64 20.98 -8.37 1.80
CA PHE A 64 20.93 -8.54 3.25
C PHE A 64 19.48 -8.60 3.73
N GLU A 65 19.14 -9.64 4.49
CA GLU A 65 17.82 -9.83 5.07
C GLU A 65 17.90 -9.74 6.58
N MET A 66 17.20 -8.79 7.18
CA MET A 66 17.15 -8.56 8.62
C MET A 66 15.74 -8.15 9.04
N ASP A 67 15.28 -8.69 10.18
CA ASP A 67 14.08 -8.24 10.87
C ASP A 67 14.36 -8.19 12.38
N LEU A 68 14.51 -6.99 12.93
CA LEU A 68 14.75 -6.76 14.35
C LEU A 68 13.46 -6.90 15.19
N GLY A 69 12.31 -7.12 14.58
CA GLY A 69 11.03 -7.25 15.26
C GLY A 69 10.57 -5.97 15.96
N LEU A 70 10.84 -4.81 15.37
CA LEU A 70 10.53 -3.51 15.98
C LEU A 70 9.08 -3.08 15.68
N HIS A 71 8.33 -2.71 16.71
CA HIS A 71 6.94 -2.30 16.58
C HIS A 71 6.61 -1.04 17.37
N VAL A 72 5.70 -0.23 16.81
CA VAL A 72 4.97 0.80 17.55
C VAL A 72 3.59 0.26 17.86
N ILE A 73 3.15 0.41 19.11
CA ILE A 73 1.82 0.01 19.58
C ILE A 73 1.06 1.27 19.98
N ALA A 74 -0.13 1.46 19.39
CA ALA A 74 -1.02 2.53 19.81
C ALA A 74 -1.77 2.14 21.10
N GLY A 75 -1.79 3.07 22.07
CA GLY A 75 -2.43 2.85 23.35
C GLY A 75 -3.97 2.90 23.28
N LYS A 76 -4.56 3.80 24.08
CA LYS A 76 -6.02 3.97 24.12
C LYS A 76 -6.57 4.62 22.85
N ASP A 77 -5.84 5.54 22.28
CA ASP A 77 -6.24 6.30 21.08
C ASP A 77 -5.39 5.85 19.89
N ALA A 78 -5.97 5.89 18.71
CA ALA A 78 -5.24 5.62 17.48
C ALA A 78 -4.21 6.71 17.18
N LEU A 79 -3.12 6.36 16.54
CA LEU A 79 -2.27 7.29 15.82
C LEU A 79 -2.86 7.45 14.40
N GLU A 80 -3.18 8.67 14.00
CA GLU A 80 -3.55 8.99 12.63
C GLU A 80 -2.76 10.22 12.20
N ILE A 81 -2.04 10.12 11.09
CA ILE A 81 -1.28 11.19 10.47
C ILE A 81 -1.77 11.35 9.04
N GLN A 82 -2.02 12.59 8.64
CA GLN A 82 -2.33 12.95 7.27
C GLN A 82 -1.25 13.90 6.76
N ALA A 83 -0.58 13.51 5.70
CA ALA A 83 0.44 14.31 5.04
C ALA A 83 -0.07 14.69 3.64
N LYS A 84 0.09 15.95 3.23
CA LYS A 84 -0.33 16.41 1.91
C LYS A 84 0.52 17.57 1.41
N ARG A 85 0.56 17.73 0.10
CA ARG A 85 1.06 18.94 -0.59
C ARG A 85 -0.03 19.52 -1.47
N ALA A 86 -0.10 20.84 -1.51
CA ALA A 86 -1.10 21.55 -2.32
C ALA A 86 -0.76 21.56 -3.82
N GLY A 87 0.41 21.12 -4.19
CA GLY A 87 0.94 21.01 -5.55
C GLY A 87 2.37 20.53 -5.50
N TYR A 88 2.89 20.10 -6.62
CA TYR A 88 4.24 19.49 -6.69
C TYR A 88 5.37 20.46 -6.32
N ASP A 89 5.16 21.76 -6.49
CA ASP A 89 6.08 22.85 -6.10
C ASP A 89 5.91 23.29 -4.65
N LYS A 90 5.02 22.66 -3.88
CA LYS A 90 4.71 23.01 -2.50
C LYS A 90 5.28 22.00 -1.51
N PRO A 91 5.70 22.43 -0.32
CA PRO A 91 6.17 21.53 0.72
C PRO A 91 5.05 20.61 1.20
N ILE A 92 5.43 19.42 1.67
CA ILE A 92 4.52 18.52 2.36
C ILE A 92 4.21 19.10 3.75
N VAL A 93 2.94 19.17 4.08
CA VAL A 93 2.42 19.56 5.39
C VAL A 93 1.76 18.34 6.02
N ALA A 94 2.15 18.03 7.25
CA ALA A 94 1.60 16.88 7.97
C ALA A 94 0.85 17.31 9.24
N GLU A 95 -0.25 16.62 9.52
CA GLU A 95 -1.10 16.85 10.68
C GLU A 95 -1.38 15.53 11.39
N ARG A 96 -1.29 15.54 12.71
CA ARG A 96 -1.83 14.46 13.54
C ARG A 96 -3.31 14.69 13.78
N ILE A 97 -4.13 13.66 13.59
CA ILE A 97 -5.55 13.69 13.89
C ILE A 97 -5.75 13.12 15.29
N VAL A 98 -6.26 13.94 16.20
CA VAL A 98 -6.52 13.54 17.58
C VAL A 98 -8.02 13.62 17.90
N THR A 99 -8.53 12.67 18.66
CA THR A 99 -9.93 12.70 19.11
C THR A 99 -10.01 13.36 20.49
N GLN A 100 -10.66 14.52 20.56
CA GLN A 100 -10.91 15.22 21.82
C GLN A 100 -12.42 15.37 22.03
N LYS A 101 -12.93 14.85 23.16
CA LYS A 101 -14.37 14.90 23.49
C LYS A 101 -15.26 14.41 22.32
N GLY A 102 -14.85 13.33 21.66
CA GLY A 102 -15.58 12.72 20.53
C GLY A 102 -15.50 13.49 19.20
N LYS A 103 -14.69 14.55 19.12
CA LYS A 103 -14.47 15.31 17.87
C LYS A 103 -13.03 15.16 17.39
N LYS A 104 -12.86 14.94 16.08
CA LYS A 104 -11.53 14.94 15.44
C LYS A 104 -10.98 16.36 15.39
N LYS A 105 -9.75 16.56 15.84
CA LYS A 105 -8.99 17.81 15.78
C LYS A 105 -7.69 17.55 15.00
N ARG A 106 -7.35 18.47 14.11
CA ARG A 106 -6.07 18.48 13.37
C ARG A 106 -5.03 19.23 14.18
N VAL A 107 -3.87 18.66 14.36
CA VAL A 107 -2.73 19.26 15.05
C VAL A 107 -1.53 19.17 14.10
N ALA A 108 -1.05 20.32 13.66
CA ALA A 108 0.10 20.37 12.75
C ALA A 108 1.32 19.71 13.38
N LEU A 109 2.04 18.90 12.62
CA LEU A 109 3.36 18.40 13.00
C LEU A 109 4.42 19.47 12.74
N PRO A 110 5.48 19.52 13.55
CA PRO A 110 6.62 20.39 13.28
C PRO A 110 7.20 20.17 11.88
N ALA A 111 7.64 21.24 11.25
CA ALA A 111 8.26 21.17 9.92
C ALA A 111 9.48 20.24 9.92
N GLY A 112 9.68 19.49 8.84
CA GLY A 112 10.79 18.55 8.66
C GLY A 112 10.60 17.19 9.32
N MET A 113 9.47 16.92 9.98
CA MET A 113 9.13 15.58 10.46
C MET A 113 8.63 14.66 9.34
N VAL A 114 8.05 15.23 8.30
CA VAL A 114 7.63 14.56 7.07
C VAL A 114 8.20 15.36 5.91
N THR A 115 9.07 14.76 5.12
CA THR A 115 9.74 15.40 3.97
C THR A 115 9.34 14.77 2.64
N ASP A 116 8.82 13.57 2.74
CA ASP A 116 8.32 12.72 1.65
C ASP A 116 7.10 11.94 2.15
N PHE A 117 6.57 11.03 1.34
CA PHE A 117 5.44 10.19 1.74
C PHE A 117 5.84 8.82 2.33
N ASN A 118 7.12 8.64 2.70
CA ASN A 118 7.63 7.40 3.30
C ASN A 118 7.44 7.32 4.82
N GLY A 119 6.87 8.35 5.45
CA GLY A 119 6.56 8.35 6.87
C GLY A 119 7.19 9.47 7.68
N LEU A 120 7.30 9.24 8.98
CA LEU A 120 7.97 10.12 9.94
C LEU A 120 9.47 9.95 9.79
N LYS A 121 10.14 10.96 9.24
CA LYS A 121 11.57 10.94 8.93
C LYS A 121 12.44 10.73 10.17
N ASP A 122 13.42 9.83 10.07
CA ASP A 122 14.38 9.54 11.15
C ASP A 122 13.66 9.20 12.47
N PHE A 123 12.67 8.31 12.42
CA PHE A 123 11.87 7.96 13.58
C PHE A 123 12.69 7.21 14.63
N VAL A 124 13.48 6.22 14.20
CA VAL A 124 14.43 5.51 15.05
C VAL A 124 15.85 5.69 14.56
N THR A 125 16.81 5.66 15.48
CA THR A 125 18.23 5.49 15.20
C THR A 125 18.63 4.09 15.64
N ILE A 126 19.32 3.36 14.77
CA ILE A 126 19.81 2.00 14.98
C ILE A 126 21.33 2.03 14.94
N SER A 127 21.95 1.72 16.07
CA SER A 127 23.41 1.61 16.20
C SER A 127 23.78 0.15 16.41
N ILE A 128 24.52 -0.43 15.47
CA ILE A 128 24.95 -1.82 15.54
C ILE A 128 26.39 -1.88 16.06
N THR A 129 26.59 -2.61 17.14
CA THR A 129 27.90 -2.80 17.78
C THR A 129 28.34 -4.25 17.66
N ASP A 130 29.64 -4.46 17.54
CA ASP A 130 30.27 -5.78 17.58
C ASP A 130 30.39 -6.34 19.02
N GLU A 131 30.97 -7.54 19.18
CA GLU A 131 31.18 -8.18 20.47
C GLU A 131 32.15 -7.40 21.40
N SER A 132 33.00 -6.53 20.84
CA SER A 132 33.87 -5.64 21.63
C SER A 132 33.14 -4.39 22.13
N GLY A 133 31.94 -4.11 21.64
CA GLY A 133 31.15 -2.92 21.89
C GLY A 133 31.49 -1.74 20.96
N ALA A 134 32.33 -1.95 19.94
CA ALA A 134 32.62 -0.92 18.96
C ALA A 134 31.44 -0.79 17.98
N THR A 135 31.06 0.45 17.66
CA THR A 135 30.01 0.71 16.64
C THR A 135 30.54 0.36 15.27
N VAL A 136 29.85 -0.58 14.60
CA VAL A 136 30.15 -1.02 13.23
C VAL A 136 29.41 -0.12 12.23
N THR A 137 28.13 0.20 12.51
CA THR A 137 27.32 1.09 11.68
C THR A 137 26.23 1.77 12.52
N GLU A 138 25.81 2.95 12.08
CA GLU A 138 24.69 3.67 12.65
C GLU A 138 23.90 4.37 11.56
N TYR A 139 22.59 4.25 11.60
CA TYR A 139 21.69 4.86 10.64
C TYR A 139 20.32 5.14 11.26
N SER A 140 19.50 5.92 10.58
CA SER A 140 18.13 6.20 11.00
C SER A 140 17.14 5.73 9.94
N THR A 141 15.96 5.26 10.40
CA THR A 141 14.88 4.81 9.52
C THR A 141 13.59 5.57 9.80
N PRO A 142 12.72 5.72 8.80
CA PRO A 142 11.43 6.33 8.98
C PRO A 142 10.44 5.38 9.67
N PHE A 143 9.30 5.93 10.09
CA PHE A 143 8.15 5.16 10.54
C PHE A 143 6.89 5.55 9.76
N CYS A 144 6.33 4.59 9.06
CA CYS A 144 5.03 4.68 8.43
C CYS A 144 4.07 3.69 9.11
N GLY A 145 2.94 4.18 9.63
CA GLY A 145 1.97 3.34 10.32
C GLY A 145 1.16 2.42 9.41
N SER A 146 1.25 2.60 8.09
CA SER A 146 0.57 1.77 7.09
C SER A 146 1.48 0.60 6.69
N SER A 147 1.50 -0.47 7.49
CA SER A 147 2.24 -1.68 7.18
C SER A 147 1.32 -2.90 7.15
N GLY A 148 1.64 -3.90 6.34
CA GLY A 148 0.90 -5.16 6.26
C GLY A 148 0.94 -5.95 7.57
N ASP A 149 2.00 -5.78 8.36
CA ASP A 149 2.21 -6.50 9.63
C ASP A 149 1.55 -5.79 10.80
N THR A 150 0.23 -5.68 10.77
CA THR A 150 -0.55 -5.09 11.86
C THR A 150 -1.42 -6.14 12.53
N ALA A 151 -1.47 -6.12 13.87
CA ALA A 151 -2.29 -7.02 14.64
C ALA A 151 -2.84 -6.35 15.90
N ARG A 152 -3.95 -6.87 16.41
CA ARG A 152 -4.45 -6.46 17.72
C ARG A 152 -3.51 -6.96 18.82
N THR A 153 -3.10 -6.07 19.70
CA THR A 153 -2.22 -6.40 20.83
C THR A 153 -3.00 -6.66 22.12
N ARG A 154 -4.31 -6.41 22.13
CA ARG A 154 -5.19 -6.66 23.29
C ARG A 154 -6.61 -7.00 22.84
N PRO A 155 -7.35 -7.86 23.57
CA PRO A 155 -8.66 -8.37 23.16
C PRO A 155 -9.76 -7.29 23.05
N ASP A 156 -9.66 -6.21 23.82
CA ASP A 156 -10.61 -5.09 23.86
C ASP A 156 -10.32 -4.00 22.83
N ALA A 157 -9.27 -4.16 22.01
CA ALA A 157 -9.02 -3.27 20.89
C ALA A 157 -10.11 -3.39 19.81
N PRO A 158 -10.36 -2.34 19.00
CA PRO A 158 -11.26 -2.42 17.86
C PRO A 158 -10.94 -3.63 16.98
N ALA A 159 -11.98 -4.28 16.46
CA ALA A 159 -11.82 -5.49 15.65
C ALA A 159 -11.27 -5.19 14.24
N THR A 160 -11.43 -3.95 13.77
CA THR A 160 -11.05 -3.52 12.43
C THR A 160 -9.97 -2.44 12.47
N ASN A 161 -9.05 -2.48 11.50
CA ASN A 161 -8.09 -1.41 11.25
C ASN A 161 -8.57 -0.59 10.05
N PRO A 162 -8.89 0.71 10.21
CA PRO A 162 -9.36 1.55 9.11
C PRO A 162 -8.24 2.12 8.25
N TYR A 163 -6.98 2.00 8.68
CA TYR A 163 -5.84 2.62 8.00
C TYR A 163 -5.34 1.77 6.85
N PRO A 164 -4.68 2.38 5.85
CA PRO A 164 -4.06 1.62 4.77
C PRO A 164 -3.11 0.55 5.30
N SER A 165 -3.10 -0.62 4.67
CA SER A 165 -2.21 -1.74 5.01
C SER A 165 -0.94 -1.77 4.16
N SER A 166 -0.88 -0.93 3.13
CA SER A 166 0.22 -0.83 2.16
C SER A 166 0.59 0.64 1.92
N TYR A 167 1.41 0.92 0.93
CA TYR A 167 1.85 2.26 0.50
C TYR A 167 2.87 2.95 1.42
N CYS A 168 3.63 2.19 2.21
CA CYS A 168 4.79 2.70 2.91
C CYS A 168 6.07 2.38 2.14
N GLY A 169 6.80 3.40 1.70
CA GLY A 169 8.08 3.22 1.02
C GLY A 169 8.02 2.94 -0.49
N TRP A 170 6.82 2.89 -1.06
CA TRP A 170 6.55 2.70 -2.50
C TRP A 170 5.63 3.80 -3.01
N SER A 171 5.86 5.02 -2.59
CA SER A 171 4.99 6.11 -3.03
C SER A 171 5.37 6.54 -4.43
N ASN A 172 4.36 6.70 -5.28
CA ASN A 172 4.48 7.38 -6.54
C ASN A 172 5.09 8.78 -6.30
N PRO A 173 6.12 9.22 -7.03
CA PRO A 173 6.75 10.51 -6.81
C PRO A 173 5.77 11.69 -6.93
N PHE A 174 4.66 11.49 -7.65
CA PHE A 174 3.58 12.44 -7.81
C PHE A 174 2.42 12.26 -6.83
N THR A 175 2.57 11.48 -5.75
CA THR A 175 1.61 11.42 -4.64
C THR A 175 1.35 12.82 -4.09
N LEU A 176 0.07 13.16 -3.86
CA LEU A 176 -0.36 14.44 -3.31
C LEU A 176 -0.73 14.36 -1.83
N GLY A 177 -1.22 13.21 -1.38
CA GLY A 177 -1.64 13.05 0.01
C GLY A 177 -1.63 11.61 0.49
N ALA A 178 -1.05 11.38 1.65
CA ALA A 178 -1.01 10.08 2.31
C ALA A 178 -1.68 10.12 3.69
N VAL A 179 -2.21 8.99 4.10
CA VAL A 179 -2.75 8.75 5.44
C VAL A 179 -2.03 7.55 6.03
N TRP A 180 -1.46 7.75 7.20
CA TRP A 180 -0.82 6.69 7.98
C TRP A 180 -1.49 6.55 9.33
N GLY A 181 -1.63 5.33 9.80
CA GLY A 181 -2.23 5.14 11.10
C GLY A 181 -1.94 3.81 11.76
N VAL A 182 -1.99 3.84 13.09
CA VAL A 182 -2.00 2.64 13.93
C VAL A 182 -3.28 2.69 14.76
N GLN A 183 -4.16 1.72 14.58
CA GLN A 183 -5.42 1.66 15.30
C GLN A 183 -5.19 1.49 16.81
N ALA A 184 -6.09 2.03 17.62
CA ALA A 184 -6.02 1.89 19.08
C ALA A 184 -5.88 0.44 19.52
N GLY A 185 -4.81 0.12 20.27
CA GLY A 185 -4.50 -1.25 20.69
C GLY A 185 -4.01 -2.17 19.59
N TRP A 186 -3.55 -1.62 18.48
CA TRP A 186 -2.88 -2.37 17.40
C TRP A 186 -1.40 -1.99 17.36
N ASN A 187 -0.58 -2.85 16.73
CA ASN A 187 0.80 -2.56 16.39
C ASN A 187 0.94 -2.19 14.91
N ALA A 188 2.06 -1.55 14.58
CA ALA A 188 2.61 -1.46 13.23
C ALA A 188 4.12 -1.68 13.31
N ARG A 189 4.68 -2.32 12.28
CA ARG A 189 6.11 -2.57 12.16
C ARG A 189 6.88 -1.27 11.91
N VAL A 190 8.05 -1.14 12.50
CA VAL A 190 9.01 -0.07 12.23
C VAL A 190 10.04 -0.60 11.25
N GLN A 191 10.33 0.16 10.21
CA GLN A 191 11.38 -0.19 9.26
C GLN A 191 12.73 -0.23 9.99
N ASP A 192 13.48 -1.30 9.81
CA ASP A 192 14.73 -1.58 10.50
C ASP A 192 15.96 -1.69 9.60
N GLN A 193 15.78 -1.55 8.29
CA GLN A 193 16.85 -1.46 7.32
C GLN A 193 16.89 -0.06 6.70
N PRO A 194 18.08 0.45 6.31
CA PRO A 194 18.19 1.66 5.53
C PRO A 194 17.40 1.55 4.22
N SER A 195 16.99 2.66 3.65
CA SER A 195 16.41 2.67 2.31
C SER A 195 17.43 2.15 1.29
N TYR A 196 16.94 1.54 0.21
CA TYR A 196 17.80 1.02 -0.87
C TYR A 196 18.49 2.12 -1.70
N GLU A 197 18.29 3.39 -1.36
CA GLU A 197 18.97 4.51 -2.00
C GLU A 197 20.40 4.63 -1.41
N GLY A 198 21.41 4.33 -2.21
CA GLY A 198 22.83 4.43 -1.81
C GLY A 198 23.57 3.09 -1.82
N GLU A 199 24.65 3.02 -1.02
CA GLU A 199 25.42 1.77 -0.89
C GLU A 199 24.59 0.71 -0.19
N PRO A 200 24.60 -0.55 -0.68
CA PRO A 200 23.87 -1.64 -0.06
C PRO A 200 24.26 -1.82 1.40
N PHE A 201 23.28 -1.98 2.28
CA PHE A 201 23.52 -2.31 3.67
C PHE A 201 24.17 -3.70 3.77
N ASP A 202 25.33 -3.78 4.44
CA ASP A 202 26.07 -5.03 4.61
C ASP A 202 26.64 -5.18 6.02
N LEU A 203 26.64 -6.39 6.53
CA LEU A 203 27.33 -6.81 7.73
C LEU A 203 27.97 -8.19 7.50
N ALA A 204 29.23 -8.34 7.83
CA ALA A 204 29.91 -9.63 7.77
C ALA A 204 29.25 -10.66 8.71
N ALA A 205 29.40 -11.96 8.40
CA ALA A 205 28.95 -13.01 9.30
C ALA A 205 29.58 -12.84 10.69
N GLY A 206 28.76 -12.89 11.74
CA GLY A 206 29.22 -12.63 13.11
C GLY A 206 28.08 -12.35 14.09
N LYS A 207 28.46 -11.96 15.30
CA LYS A 207 27.52 -11.57 16.36
C LYS A 207 27.63 -10.09 16.64
N TYR A 208 26.47 -9.47 16.78
CA TYR A 208 26.31 -8.03 16.97
C TYR A 208 25.21 -7.75 17.99
N THR A 209 25.11 -6.50 18.35
CA THR A 209 23.97 -5.97 19.12
C THR A 209 23.42 -4.74 18.40
N ALA A 210 22.13 -4.76 18.06
CA ALA A 210 21.41 -3.61 17.58
C ALA A 210 20.84 -2.83 18.79
N ASN A 211 21.30 -1.61 18.98
CA ASN A 211 20.78 -0.66 19.97
C ASN A 211 19.88 0.33 19.22
N VAL A 212 18.59 0.29 19.52
CA VAL A 212 17.59 1.09 18.83
C VAL A 212 17.02 2.15 19.75
N THR A 213 16.92 3.36 19.25
CA THR A 213 16.39 4.50 20.03
C THR A 213 15.40 5.29 19.20
N VAL A 214 14.18 5.45 19.69
CA VAL A 214 13.22 6.40 19.12
C VAL A 214 13.75 7.82 19.31
N ASN A 215 13.81 8.58 18.23
CA ASN A 215 14.33 9.94 18.25
C ASN A 215 13.58 10.80 19.30
N PRO A 216 14.26 11.56 20.14
CA PRO A 216 13.66 12.34 21.22
C PRO A 216 12.49 13.23 20.79
N LYS A 217 12.57 13.85 19.59
CA LYS A 217 11.48 14.68 19.04
C LYS A 217 10.15 13.93 18.91
N TYR A 218 10.19 12.64 18.58
CA TYR A 218 9.00 11.81 18.47
C TYR A 218 8.55 11.27 19.82
N ARG A 219 9.49 10.96 20.73
CA ARG A 219 9.14 10.58 22.10
C ARG A 219 8.34 11.69 22.80
N GLU A 220 8.80 12.94 22.69
CA GLU A 220 8.10 14.09 23.24
C GLU A 220 6.73 14.31 22.59
N LEU A 221 6.67 14.25 21.25
CA LEU A 221 5.44 14.50 20.49
C LEU A 221 4.35 13.45 20.76
N PHE A 222 4.73 12.19 20.91
CA PHE A 222 3.79 11.06 21.05
C PHE A 222 3.68 10.54 22.49
N GLY A 223 4.40 11.13 23.45
CA GLY A 223 4.38 10.74 24.86
C GLY A 223 4.97 9.34 25.09
N ILE A 224 6.00 8.95 24.34
CA ILE A 224 6.71 7.69 24.55
C ILE A 224 7.69 7.89 25.72
N PRO A 225 7.53 7.17 26.85
CA PRO A 225 8.46 7.27 27.98
C PRO A 225 9.90 6.93 27.56
N ALA A 226 10.88 7.55 28.18
CA ALA A 226 12.28 7.36 27.81
C ALA A 226 12.71 5.89 27.89
N GLU A 227 12.26 5.19 28.93
CA GLU A 227 12.51 3.76 29.16
C GLU A 227 11.80 2.83 28.16
N GLN A 228 10.76 3.33 27.49
CA GLN A 228 10.01 2.61 26.46
C GLN A 228 10.37 3.08 25.04
N GLY A 229 11.27 4.02 24.90
CA GLY A 229 11.75 4.55 23.63
C GLY A 229 13.06 3.89 23.15
N THR A 230 13.50 2.80 23.79
CA THR A 230 14.73 2.09 23.43
C THR A 230 14.49 0.59 23.37
N ALA A 231 15.23 -0.09 22.50
CA ALA A 231 15.30 -1.54 22.45
C ALA A 231 16.74 -2.00 22.22
N ARG A 232 17.05 -3.20 22.69
CA ARG A 232 18.32 -3.85 22.45
C ARG A 232 18.07 -5.26 21.95
N VAL A 233 18.57 -5.59 20.77
CA VAL A 233 18.37 -6.87 20.11
C VAL A 233 19.71 -7.47 19.75
N GLY A 234 19.98 -8.71 20.20
CA GLY A 234 21.12 -9.49 19.76
C GLY A 234 20.95 -9.88 18.30
N LEU A 235 21.96 -9.69 17.49
CA LEU A 235 21.93 -9.96 16.06
C LEU A 235 23.00 -10.98 15.69
N THR A 236 22.61 -12.10 15.12
CA THR A 236 23.55 -13.08 14.54
C THR A 236 23.43 -13.01 13.04
N VAL A 237 24.50 -12.64 12.35
CA VAL A 237 24.56 -12.62 10.88
C VAL A 237 25.13 -13.94 10.39
N VAL A 238 24.39 -14.61 9.51
CA VAL A 238 24.78 -15.87 8.86
C VAL A 238 24.94 -15.61 7.37
N GLU A 239 26.12 -15.95 6.83
CA GLU A 239 26.33 -15.90 5.38
C GLU A 239 25.74 -17.15 4.73
N GLN A 240 24.88 -16.95 3.74
CA GLN A 240 24.33 -18.00 2.88
C GLN A 240 24.86 -17.81 1.46
N ARG A 241 25.71 -18.72 1.03
CA ARG A 241 26.19 -18.74 -0.35
C ARG A 241 25.24 -19.59 -1.19
N GLN A 242 24.70 -18.97 -2.21
CA GLN A 242 23.97 -19.69 -3.25
C GLN A 242 24.98 -20.10 -4.30
N ASP A 243 25.10 -21.41 -4.53
CA ASP A 243 25.78 -21.89 -5.72
C ASP A 243 24.98 -21.50 -6.99
N ASP A 244 25.65 -21.35 -8.12
CA ASP A 244 24.99 -20.94 -9.38
C ASP A 244 23.81 -21.87 -9.75
N ALA A 245 23.86 -23.15 -9.31
CA ALA A 245 22.75 -24.08 -9.48
C ALA A 245 21.57 -23.82 -8.52
N GLY A 246 21.85 -23.30 -7.33
CA GLY A 246 20.84 -22.85 -6.37
C GLY A 246 20.16 -21.56 -6.85
N LEU A 247 20.96 -20.60 -7.31
CA LEU A 247 20.44 -19.35 -7.89
C LEU A 247 19.62 -19.64 -9.16
N ALA A 248 20.14 -20.49 -10.07
CA ALA A 248 19.40 -20.92 -11.26
C ALA A 248 18.10 -21.66 -10.92
N ARG A 249 18.02 -22.36 -9.76
CA ARG A 249 16.77 -22.95 -9.27
C ARG A 249 15.85 -21.92 -8.65
N VAL A 250 16.38 -20.96 -7.88
CA VAL A 250 15.59 -19.86 -7.30
C VAL A 250 15.17 -18.89 -8.41
N MET A 251 16.04 -18.54 -9.34
CA MET A 251 15.69 -17.75 -10.52
C MET A 251 14.79 -18.52 -11.48
N LYS A 252 14.95 -19.84 -11.63
CA LYS A 252 14.04 -20.69 -12.40
C LYS A 252 12.74 -21.00 -11.63
N ALA A 253 12.74 -20.99 -10.32
CA ALA A 253 11.54 -21.00 -9.49
C ALA A 253 10.90 -19.60 -9.42
N ALA A 254 11.72 -18.55 -9.43
CA ALA A 254 11.27 -17.16 -9.60
C ALA A 254 10.93 -16.80 -11.06
N THR A 255 11.37 -17.62 -12.03
CA THR A 255 11.03 -17.54 -13.47
C THR A 255 10.12 -18.67 -13.93
N ALA A 256 9.86 -19.67 -13.11
CA ALA A 256 8.88 -20.76 -13.30
C ALA A 256 7.61 -20.59 -12.45
N ASP A 257 7.68 -20.01 -11.32
CA ASP A 257 6.73 -19.03 -10.79
C ASP A 257 7.21 -17.72 -11.41
N GLU A 258 6.53 -17.19 -12.39
CA GLU A 258 6.78 -15.90 -12.97
C GLU A 258 7.59 -15.01 -12.03
N PRO A 259 8.54 -14.17 -12.51
CA PRO A 259 9.03 -13.14 -11.65
C PRO A 259 7.74 -12.59 -11.03
N VAL A 260 7.57 -12.83 -9.75
CA VAL A 260 6.57 -12.11 -9.00
C VAL A 260 6.96 -10.67 -9.26
N ALA A 261 6.44 -10.12 -10.34
CA ALA A 261 6.22 -8.71 -10.48
C ALA A 261 5.66 -8.34 -9.12
N PRO A 262 6.29 -7.41 -8.36
CA PRO A 262 6.07 -7.25 -6.94
C PRO A 262 4.65 -7.63 -6.61
N ALA A 263 4.51 -8.76 -5.97
CA ALA A 263 3.42 -9.74 -5.87
C ALA A 263 2.29 -9.32 -6.76
N ASP A 264 2.39 -9.74 -8.05
CA ASP A 264 1.30 -9.50 -8.97
C ASP A 264 0.30 -8.59 -8.28
N GLU A 265 0.52 -7.25 -8.38
CA GLU A 265 -0.30 -6.30 -7.62
C GLU A 265 -1.78 -6.53 -7.93
N HIS A 266 -2.01 -7.31 -8.97
CA HIS A 266 -3.28 -7.82 -9.44
C HIS A 266 -3.61 -9.25 -8.94
N ALA A 267 -2.66 -10.12 -8.60
CA ALA A 267 -2.95 -11.47 -8.06
C ALA A 267 -3.27 -11.46 -6.55
N ALA A 268 -2.82 -10.45 -5.81
CA ALA A 268 -3.26 -10.25 -4.43
C ALA A 268 -4.80 -10.08 -4.31
N HIS A 269 -5.48 -9.80 -5.42
CA HIS A 269 -6.93 -9.68 -5.47
C HIS A 269 -7.66 -11.02 -5.71
N SER A 270 -6.95 -12.09 -6.07
CA SER A 270 -7.58 -13.39 -6.41
C SER A 270 -7.40 -14.49 -5.38
N ALA A 271 -6.51 -14.35 -4.43
CA ALA A 271 -6.17 -15.39 -3.49
C ALA A 271 -6.43 -14.97 -2.05
N GLU A 272 -7.68 -14.83 -1.65
CA GLU A 272 -8.02 -15.20 -0.27
C GLU A 272 -9.51 -15.12 -0.03
N GLY A 273 -10.14 -16.28 -0.15
CA GLY A 273 -11.38 -16.52 0.54
C GLY A 273 -11.17 -16.41 2.06
N ASP A 274 -12.09 -15.74 2.76
CA ASP A 274 -12.34 -15.83 4.18
C ASP A 274 -11.45 -15.11 5.21
N ALA A 275 -10.64 -14.12 4.88
CA ALA A 275 -10.34 -13.09 5.86
C ALA A 275 -11.64 -12.31 6.12
N ALA A 276 -12.10 -12.27 7.38
CA ALA A 276 -13.33 -11.59 7.76
C ALA A 276 -13.35 -10.18 7.14
N ARG A 277 -14.28 -9.93 6.20
CA ARG A 277 -14.42 -8.65 5.49
C ARG A 277 -14.43 -7.52 6.50
N GLN A 278 -13.34 -6.74 6.51
CA GLN A 278 -13.27 -5.56 7.37
C GLN A 278 -14.06 -4.46 6.68
N VAL A 279 -15.26 -4.21 7.17
CA VAL A 279 -16.09 -3.11 6.65
C VAL A 279 -15.42 -1.80 7.01
N SER A 280 -14.97 -1.05 6.01
CA SER A 280 -14.45 0.29 6.19
C SER A 280 -15.54 1.20 6.76
N SER A 281 -15.25 1.92 7.85
CA SER A 281 -16.19 2.84 8.49
C SER A 281 -16.32 4.19 7.78
N TYR A 282 -15.78 4.36 6.58
CA TYR A 282 -15.84 5.60 5.82
C TYR A 282 -17.05 5.61 4.90
N LEU A 283 -17.90 6.64 5.06
CA LEU A 283 -19.08 6.89 4.24
C LEU A 283 -18.75 7.86 3.09
N PRO A 284 -19.45 7.75 1.95
CA PRO A 284 -20.49 6.75 1.64
C PRO A 284 -19.87 5.39 1.30
N GLU A 285 -20.50 4.32 1.78
CA GLU A 285 -20.16 2.97 1.38
C GLU A 285 -20.86 2.68 0.04
N PHE A 286 -20.07 2.52 -1.02
CA PHE A 286 -20.59 2.18 -2.34
C PHE A 286 -20.92 0.69 -2.40
N ARG A 287 -22.08 0.36 -2.98
CA ARG A 287 -22.58 -1.01 -3.03
C ARG A 287 -22.38 -1.60 -4.40
N ALA A 288 -21.83 -2.80 -4.45
CA ALA A 288 -21.67 -3.54 -5.69
C ALA A 288 -23.01 -3.70 -6.42
N PRO A 289 -23.04 -3.51 -7.76
CA PRO A 289 -24.19 -3.81 -8.57
C PRO A 289 -24.58 -5.28 -8.48
N ALA A 290 -25.86 -5.56 -8.27
CA ALA A 290 -26.35 -6.92 -8.09
C ALA A 290 -26.65 -7.65 -9.41
N LYS A 291 -26.71 -6.93 -10.54
CA LYS A 291 -27.16 -7.50 -11.83
C LYS A 291 -26.49 -6.80 -13.00
N ARG A 292 -26.27 -7.57 -14.08
CA ARG A 292 -25.95 -6.99 -15.39
C ARG A 292 -27.04 -5.99 -15.80
N PRO A 293 -26.68 -4.82 -16.35
CA PRO A 293 -27.66 -3.85 -16.83
C PRO A 293 -28.55 -4.44 -17.95
N THR A 294 -29.86 -4.35 -17.74
CA THR A 294 -30.83 -4.72 -18.76
C THR A 294 -31.44 -3.49 -19.44
N THR A 295 -31.39 -2.35 -18.77
CA THR A 295 -31.79 -1.04 -19.26
C THR A 295 -30.76 -0.02 -18.94
N LEU A 296 -30.38 0.79 -19.92
CA LEU A 296 -29.37 1.83 -19.76
C LEU A 296 -30.03 3.05 -19.11
N LYS A 297 -29.47 3.51 -18.03
CA LYS A 297 -29.82 4.78 -17.40
C LYS A 297 -28.61 5.70 -17.49
N ALA A 298 -28.79 6.86 -18.10
CA ALA A 298 -27.75 7.88 -18.14
C ALA A 298 -27.30 8.25 -16.70
N ALA A 299 -26.03 8.69 -16.58
CA ALA A 299 -25.54 9.24 -15.32
C ALA A 299 -26.48 10.36 -14.85
N PRO A 300 -26.86 10.37 -13.56
CA PRO A 300 -27.64 11.47 -13.01
C PRO A 300 -26.91 12.80 -13.24
N SER A 301 -27.64 13.83 -13.68
CA SER A 301 -27.06 15.16 -13.79
C SER A 301 -26.77 15.65 -12.35
N GLY A 302 -25.50 16.03 -12.08
CA GLY A 302 -25.09 16.53 -10.74
C GLY A 302 -24.86 15.45 -9.66
N GLY A 303 -24.92 14.15 -10.00
CA GLY A 303 -24.55 13.06 -9.07
C GLY A 303 -23.03 12.86 -8.94
N PRO A 304 -22.57 12.08 -7.92
CA PRO A 304 -21.18 11.68 -7.81
C PRO A 304 -20.66 10.98 -9.07
N LYS A 305 -19.42 11.29 -9.46
CA LYS A 305 -18.74 10.68 -10.59
C LYS A 305 -17.26 10.52 -10.29
N PRO A 306 -16.56 9.59 -10.98
CA PRO A 306 -15.10 9.60 -11.04
C PRO A 306 -14.59 10.88 -11.73
N ASP A 307 -13.32 11.19 -11.54
CA ASP A 307 -12.58 12.28 -12.18
C ASP A 307 -11.18 11.74 -12.46
N LEU A 308 -10.96 11.28 -13.67
CA LEU A 308 -9.72 10.63 -14.06
C LEU A 308 -8.65 11.67 -14.35
N ARG A 309 -7.52 11.56 -13.67
CA ARG A 309 -6.38 12.44 -13.87
C ARG A 309 -5.13 11.64 -14.14
N SER A 310 -4.45 11.97 -15.22
CA SER A 310 -3.14 11.42 -15.50
C SER A 310 -2.07 12.11 -14.67
N LEU A 311 -1.08 11.36 -14.20
CA LEU A 311 0.15 11.90 -13.62
C LEU A 311 1.23 11.99 -14.70
N PRO A 312 2.26 12.88 -14.54
CA PRO A 312 3.43 12.84 -15.38
C PRO A 312 4.09 11.45 -15.33
N ALA A 313 4.55 10.95 -16.48
CA ALA A 313 5.30 9.69 -16.51
C ALA A 313 6.54 9.76 -15.61
N TRP A 314 6.90 8.66 -14.98
CA TRP A 314 7.99 8.55 -14.02
C TRP A 314 8.75 7.24 -14.19
N SER A 315 9.82 7.02 -13.41
CA SER A 315 10.72 5.87 -13.59
C SER A 315 11.13 5.67 -15.05
N ILE A 316 11.56 6.77 -15.68
CA ILE A 316 11.84 6.80 -17.11
C ILE A 316 13.28 6.35 -17.36
N GLY A 317 13.43 5.30 -18.15
CA GLY A 317 14.70 4.68 -18.48
C GLY A 317 14.97 4.57 -19.98
N LEU A 318 16.20 4.21 -20.31
CA LEU A 318 16.66 3.89 -21.64
C LEU A 318 17.12 2.43 -21.68
N GLU A 319 16.65 1.69 -22.65
CA GLU A 319 16.94 0.28 -22.80
C GLU A 319 17.28 -0.07 -24.25
N GLU A 320 18.24 -0.97 -24.45
CA GLU A 320 18.56 -1.55 -25.76
C GLU A 320 18.06 -2.99 -25.80
N ILE A 321 17.20 -3.28 -26.77
CA ILE A 321 16.67 -4.62 -27.01
C ILE A 321 16.90 -4.98 -28.47
N ASP A 322 17.65 -6.04 -28.76
CA ASP A 322 17.94 -6.54 -30.11
C ASP A 322 18.48 -5.46 -31.08
N GLY A 323 19.35 -4.57 -30.58
CA GLY A 323 19.95 -3.48 -31.35
C GLY A 323 19.03 -2.29 -31.62
N LYS A 324 17.91 -2.21 -30.93
CA LYS A 324 16.97 -1.09 -30.96
C LYS A 324 16.88 -0.42 -29.59
N TRP A 325 16.75 0.89 -29.59
CA TRP A 325 16.65 1.69 -28.39
C TRP A 325 15.20 2.03 -28.06
N TYR A 326 14.87 1.88 -26.78
CA TYR A 326 13.56 2.15 -26.23
C TYR A 326 13.64 3.10 -25.04
N VAL A 327 12.66 3.99 -24.92
CA VAL A 327 12.36 4.72 -23.68
C VAL A 327 11.22 3.98 -22.99
N ASN A 328 11.51 3.40 -21.84
CA ASN A 328 10.53 2.79 -20.94
C ASN A 328 10.10 3.79 -19.86
N PHE A 329 8.90 3.61 -19.27
CA PHE A 329 8.36 4.55 -18.30
C PHE A 329 7.22 3.91 -17.50
N ALA A 330 7.01 4.37 -16.27
CA ALA A 330 5.80 4.13 -15.50
C ALA A 330 4.76 5.22 -15.78
N ALA A 331 3.50 4.85 -15.82
CA ALA A 331 2.38 5.75 -16.03
C ALA A 331 1.25 5.47 -15.05
N THR A 332 0.67 6.53 -14.49
CA THR A 332 -0.41 6.46 -13.51
C THR A 332 -1.60 7.28 -13.96
N VAL A 333 -2.79 6.70 -13.89
CA VAL A 333 -4.07 7.41 -13.94
C VAL A 333 -4.77 7.21 -12.61
N TRP A 334 -5.26 8.27 -11.98
CA TRP A 334 -5.90 8.20 -10.68
C TRP A 334 -7.30 8.83 -10.66
N ASN A 335 -8.10 8.43 -9.68
CA ASN A 335 -9.46 8.93 -9.52
C ASN A 335 -9.53 10.02 -8.45
N ALA A 336 -9.60 11.28 -8.87
CA ALA A 336 -9.77 12.46 -8.01
C ALA A 336 -11.25 12.80 -7.75
N GLY A 337 -12.17 11.95 -8.16
CA GLY A 337 -13.59 12.22 -8.17
C GLY A 337 -14.27 12.03 -6.83
N THR A 338 -15.60 11.95 -6.89
CA THR A 338 -16.50 11.80 -5.74
C THR A 338 -17.21 10.44 -5.71
N SER A 339 -16.87 9.55 -6.65
CA SER A 339 -17.38 8.19 -6.81
C SER A 339 -16.26 7.30 -7.33
N PRO A 340 -16.21 6.01 -6.99
CA PRO A 340 -15.33 5.07 -7.67
C PRO A 340 -15.67 5.02 -9.18
N LEU A 341 -14.68 4.77 -10.01
CA LEU A 341 -14.88 4.23 -11.34
C LEU A 341 -15.07 2.74 -11.18
N LEU A 342 -16.24 2.23 -11.55
CA LEU A 342 -16.55 0.81 -11.55
C LEU A 342 -17.01 0.40 -12.92
N VAL A 343 -16.33 -0.61 -13.50
CA VAL A 343 -16.63 -1.17 -14.80
C VAL A 343 -16.77 -2.68 -14.68
N ASP A 344 -17.93 -3.23 -15.04
CA ASP A 344 -18.13 -4.67 -15.15
C ASP A 344 -18.09 -5.09 -16.61
N GLY A 345 -17.32 -6.15 -16.90
CA GLY A 345 -17.31 -6.85 -18.19
C GLY A 345 -18.16 -8.10 -18.16
N PHE A 346 -18.91 -8.34 -19.23
CA PHE A 346 -19.72 -9.56 -19.40
C PHE A 346 -19.40 -10.21 -20.74
N ARG A 347 -18.90 -11.45 -20.71
CA ARG A 347 -18.44 -12.17 -21.89
C ARG A 347 -19.54 -12.35 -22.92
N ARG A 348 -19.23 -12.08 -24.16
CA ARG A 348 -20.06 -12.45 -25.31
C ARG A 348 -19.88 -13.94 -25.60
N THR A 349 -20.97 -14.68 -25.69
CA THR A 349 -20.91 -16.11 -25.92
C THR A 349 -20.10 -16.45 -27.16
N GLY A 350 -19.09 -17.31 -27.01
CA GLY A 350 -18.26 -17.81 -28.11
C GLY A 350 -17.22 -16.80 -28.64
N THR A 351 -16.88 -15.77 -27.89
CA THR A 351 -15.88 -14.79 -28.29
C THR A 351 -14.88 -14.51 -27.16
N GLU A 352 -13.74 -13.92 -27.50
CA GLU A 352 -12.73 -13.36 -26.57
C GLU A 352 -12.99 -11.88 -26.27
N LEU A 353 -14.26 -11.47 -26.22
CA LEU A 353 -14.67 -10.10 -25.91
C LEU A 353 -15.73 -10.10 -24.80
N MET A 354 -15.66 -9.07 -23.94
CA MET A 354 -16.73 -8.73 -23.01
C MET A 354 -17.33 -7.37 -23.34
N ASP A 355 -18.64 -7.22 -23.11
CA ASP A 355 -19.30 -5.93 -23.10
C ASP A 355 -19.05 -5.24 -21.76
N ALA A 356 -18.45 -4.06 -21.76
CA ALA A 356 -18.12 -3.30 -20.57
C ALA A 356 -19.19 -2.26 -20.23
N TYR A 357 -19.52 -2.14 -18.93
CA TYR A 357 -20.52 -1.20 -18.43
C TYR A 357 -19.98 -0.42 -17.24
N GLN A 358 -19.97 0.91 -17.35
CA GLN A 358 -19.70 1.81 -16.21
C GLN A 358 -20.97 1.99 -15.39
N TYR A 359 -20.82 1.98 -14.05
CA TYR A 359 -21.92 2.21 -13.12
C TYR A 359 -21.83 3.58 -12.45
N PHE A 360 -23.01 4.10 -12.04
CA PHE A 360 -23.14 5.37 -11.34
C PHE A 360 -23.83 5.19 -10.00
N PHE A 361 -23.44 6.00 -9.06
CA PHE A 361 -23.89 5.94 -7.67
C PHE A 361 -24.53 7.26 -7.23
N ASP A 362 -25.42 7.19 -6.23
CA ASP A 362 -25.89 8.36 -5.51
C ASP A 362 -24.96 8.71 -4.34
N ALA A 363 -25.24 9.82 -3.65
CA ALA A 363 -24.46 10.25 -2.49
C ALA A 363 -24.53 9.29 -1.28
N LYS A 364 -25.39 8.27 -1.34
CA LYS A 364 -25.51 7.21 -0.32
C LYS A 364 -24.81 5.90 -0.74
N GLY A 365 -24.12 5.91 -1.88
CA GLY A 365 -23.45 4.73 -2.42
C GLY A 365 -24.37 3.72 -3.10
N ASN A 366 -25.65 4.04 -3.35
CA ASN A 366 -26.52 3.13 -4.08
C ASN A 366 -26.35 3.30 -5.59
N GLN A 367 -26.33 2.18 -6.33
CA GLN A 367 -26.31 2.24 -7.78
C GLN A 367 -27.60 2.88 -8.31
N VAL A 368 -27.46 3.91 -9.15
CA VAL A 368 -28.56 4.66 -9.73
C VAL A 368 -28.59 4.65 -11.24
N GLY A 369 -27.53 4.21 -11.90
CA GLY A 369 -27.44 4.15 -13.36
C GLY A 369 -26.28 3.30 -13.86
N SER A 370 -26.26 3.10 -15.17
CA SER A 370 -25.16 2.46 -15.90
C SER A 370 -25.17 2.85 -17.35
N ARG A 371 -24.00 2.77 -18.02
CA ARG A 371 -23.87 2.98 -19.46
C ARG A 371 -22.88 1.99 -20.07
N PRO A 372 -22.97 1.68 -21.39
CA PRO A 372 -21.89 1.01 -22.08
C PRO A 372 -20.62 1.86 -22.01
N ALA A 373 -19.49 1.22 -21.75
CA ALA A 373 -18.18 1.87 -21.64
C ALA A 373 -17.18 1.40 -22.71
N GLY A 374 -17.56 0.43 -23.52
CA GLY A 374 -16.70 -0.19 -24.54
C GLY A 374 -16.64 -1.70 -24.38
N THR A 375 -15.46 -2.26 -24.50
CA THR A 375 -15.21 -3.69 -24.45
C THR A 375 -14.07 -4.01 -23.50
N MET A 376 -13.99 -5.27 -23.11
CA MET A 376 -12.79 -5.85 -22.52
C MET A 376 -12.32 -6.99 -23.40
N GLU A 377 -11.02 -7.20 -23.47
CA GLU A 377 -10.38 -8.26 -24.24
C GLU A 377 -9.46 -9.09 -23.38
N TRP A 378 -9.28 -10.35 -23.73
CA TRP A 378 -8.33 -11.23 -23.08
C TRP A 378 -6.92 -10.93 -23.57
N ASP A 379 -5.99 -10.67 -22.64
CA ASP A 379 -4.56 -10.53 -22.95
C ASP A 379 -3.85 -11.83 -22.63
N ALA A 380 -3.42 -12.56 -23.66
CA ALA A 380 -2.74 -13.84 -23.53
C ALA A 380 -1.21 -13.70 -23.39
N ARG A 381 -0.68 -12.48 -23.35
CA ARG A 381 0.77 -12.26 -23.20
C ARG A 381 1.23 -12.73 -21.83
N GLU A 382 2.44 -13.28 -21.78
CA GLU A 382 3.09 -13.65 -20.52
C GLU A 382 3.16 -12.44 -19.59
N GLY A 383 2.84 -12.62 -18.29
CA GLY A 383 2.74 -11.54 -17.31
C GLY A 383 1.43 -10.73 -17.39
N HIS A 384 0.51 -11.05 -18.30
CA HIS A 384 -0.83 -10.48 -18.37
C HIS A 384 -1.91 -11.53 -18.07
N MET A 385 -2.17 -12.49 -18.92
CA MET A 385 -3.10 -13.62 -18.73
C MET A 385 -4.38 -13.28 -17.94
N HIS A 386 -4.96 -12.11 -18.20
CA HIS A 386 -6.20 -11.62 -17.59
C HIS A 386 -6.96 -10.72 -18.57
N TRP A 387 -8.18 -10.33 -18.19
CA TRP A 387 -9.02 -9.45 -18.99
C TRP A 387 -8.63 -8.00 -18.78
N HIS A 388 -8.62 -7.24 -19.87
CA HIS A 388 -8.29 -5.83 -19.92
C HIS A 388 -9.46 -4.99 -20.44
N PHE A 389 -9.77 -3.91 -19.75
CA PHE A 389 -10.67 -2.87 -20.25
C PHE A 389 -9.94 -2.05 -21.33
N THR A 390 -10.53 -1.99 -22.54
CA THR A 390 -9.94 -1.30 -23.70
C THR A 390 -10.15 0.22 -23.62
N ASP A 391 -9.20 0.97 -24.16
CA ASP A 391 -9.26 2.44 -24.27
C ASP A 391 -9.38 3.17 -22.90
N PHE A 392 -8.85 2.60 -21.82
CA PHE A 392 -8.80 3.29 -20.52
C PHE A 392 -7.79 4.42 -20.54
N ALA A 393 -6.58 4.16 -21.02
CA ALA A 393 -5.54 5.17 -21.18
C ALA A 393 -4.75 4.93 -22.47
N GLN A 394 -4.08 5.98 -22.93
CA GLN A 394 -3.22 5.95 -24.09
C GLN A 394 -1.93 6.69 -23.80
N TYR A 395 -0.82 6.15 -24.30
CA TYR A 395 0.48 6.79 -24.16
C TYR A 395 1.00 7.23 -25.51
N ASN A 396 1.46 8.48 -25.59
CA ASN A 396 2.00 9.07 -26.80
C ASN A 396 3.37 9.69 -26.52
N LEU A 397 4.32 9.51 -27.43
CA LEU A 397 5.51 10.31 -27.48
C LEU A 397 5.26 11.45 -28.47
N LEU A 398 5.24 12.68 -27.98
CA LEU A 398 5.01 13.88 -28.77
C LEU A 398 6.35 14.56 -29.04
N ALA A 399 6.51 15.11 -30.26
CA ALA A 399 7.64 15.95 -30.61
C ALA A 399 7.59 17.32 -29.88
N ALA A 400 8.60 18.15 -30.07
CA ALA A 400 8.69 19.46 -29.44
C ALA A 400 7.50 20.40 -29.76
N ASP A 401 6.87 20.24 -30.93
CA ASP A 401 5.65 20.95 -31.33
C ASP A 401 4.36 20.31 -30.79
N GLN A 402 4.48 19.31 -29.91
CA GLN A 402 3.42 18.52 -29.31
C GLN A 402 2.57 17.72 -30.31
N LYS A 403 3.09 17.46 -31.50
CA LYS A 403 2.49 16.52 -32.44
C LYS A 403 2.98 15.11 -32.16
N LEU A 404 2.12 14.14 -32.48
CA LEU A 404 2.42 12.73 -32.30
C LEU A 404 3.67 12.31 -33.10
N ALA A 405 4.68 11.79 -32.41
CA ALA A 405 5.84 11.14 -33.01
C ALA A 405 5.70 9.60 -32.99
N VAL A 406 5.38 9.02 -31.83
CA VAL A 406 5.19 7.58 -31.65
C VAL A 406 4.00 7.35 -30.72
N ARG A 407 3.19 6.33 -31.00
CA ARG A 407 2.15 5.83 -30.09
C ARG A 407 2.63 4.52 -29.47
N SER A 408 2.39 4.33 -28.16
CA SER A 408 2.66 3.04 -27.54
C SER A 408 1.65 1.99 -27.98
N GLY A 409 2.03 0.72 -27.88
CA GLY A 409 1.16 -0.40 -28.19
C GLY A 409 0.14 -0.74 -27.10
N LYS A 410 0.20 -0.09 -25.93
CA LYS A 410 -0.68 -0.41 -24.80
C LYS A 410 -1.84 0.58 -24.72
N GLU A 411 -3.05 0.07 -24.80
CA GLU A 411 -4.31 0.83 -24.72
C GLU A 411 -5.35 0.11 -23.84
N ALA A 412 -5.05 -1.11 -23.37
CA ALA A 412 -5.95 -1.94 -22.58
C ALA A 412 -5.34 -2.26 -21.19
N PHE A 413 -6.16 -2.24 -20.15
CA PHE A 413 -5.73 -2.28 -18.75
C PHE A 413 -6.66 -3.11 -17.88
N CYS A 414 -6.11 -3.85 -16.94
CA CYS A 414 -6.85 -4.35 -15.78
C CYS A 414 -6.82 -3.26 -14.71
N LEU A 415 -7.90 -2.48 -14.59
CA LEU A 415 -7.97 -1.36 -13.65
C LEU A 415 -7.91 -1.85 -12.21
N ALA A 416 -6.92 -1.39 -11.47
CA ALA A 416 -6.74 -1.74 -10.07
C ALA A 416 -6.25 -0.54 -9.24
N ASN A 417 -6.41 -0.64 -7.92
CA ASN A 417 -5.90 0.34 -6.99
C ASN A 417 -4.45 -0.04 -6.63
N THR A 418 -3.48 0.43 -7.40
CA THR A 418 -2.06 0.10 -7.19
C THR A 418 -1.31 1.15 -6.38
N ASP A 419 -1.79 2.42 -6.42
CA ASP A 419 -1.13 3.55 -5.76
C ASP A 419 -2.09 4.37 -4.89
N ALA A 420 -1.57 4.85 -3.76
CA ALA A 420 -2.19 5.92 -2.99
C ALA A 420 -1.75 7.28 -3.54
N VAL A 421 -2.56 7.91 -4.41
CA VAL A 421 -2.21 9.21 -4.99
C VAL A 421 -2.62 10.36 -4.09
N ASP A 422 -3.88 10.38 -3.61
CA ASP A 422 -4.31 11.37 -2.62
C ASP A 422 -5.38 10.81 -1.67
N PHE A 423 -4.94 10.25 -0.56
CA PHE A 423 -5.83 9.76 0.49
C PHE A 423 -6.41 10.87 1.40
N THR A 424 -6.04 12.12 1.18
CA THR A 424 -6.54 13.25 1.97
C THR A 424 -7.79 13.92 1.38
N ILE A 425 -8.18 13.55 0.14
CA ILE A 425 -9.42 14.06 -0.46
C ILE A 425 -10.66 13.45 0.20
N PRO A 426 -11.81 14.13 0.14
CA PRO A 426 -13.05 13.61 0.70
C PRO A 426 -13.44 12.25 0.08
N ASN A 427 -13.81 11.31 0.92
CA ASN A 427 -14.25 9.97 0.56
C ASN A 427 -13.16 9.08 -0.09
N ALA A 428 -11.89 9.44 0.02
CA ALA A 428 -10.81 8.56 -0.40
C ALA A 428 -10.92 7.19 0.25
N LYS A 429 -10.71 6.13 -0.52
CA LYS A 429 -10.78 4.74 -0.07
C LYS A 429 -9.40 4.29 0.38
N TRP A 430 -9.22 4.10 1.70
CA TRP A 430 -7.93 3.75 2.30
C TRP A 430 -7.61 2.26 2.30
N GLN A 431 -8.64 1.42 2.15
CA GLN A 431 -8.50 -0.05 2.06
C GLN A 431 -9.39 -0.58 0.92
N PRO A 432 -8.99 -0.35 -0.34
CA PRO A 432 -9.80 -0.72 -1.49
C PRO A 432 -9.94 -2.23 -1.66
N GLU A 433 -8.97 -3.01 -1.21
CA GLU A 433 -8.89 -4.47 -1.33
C GLU A 433 -9.93 -5.21 -0.48
N ASN A 434 -10.43 -4.59 0.58
CA ASN A 434 -11.35 -5.22 1.54
C ASN A 434 -12.82 -4.85 1.30
N THR A 435 -13.26 -4.81 0.05
CA THR A 435 -14.63 -4.41 -0.30
C THR A 435 -15.23 -5.29 -1.40
N ASP A 436 -16.57 -5.24 -1.54
CA ASP A 436 -17.27 -5.88 -2.67
C ASP A 436 -16.96 -5.21 -4.01
N LEU A 437 -16.25 -4.09 -4.00
CA LEU A 437 -15.85 -3.32 -5.18
C LEU A 437 -14.37 -3.52 -5.53
N SER A 438 -13.74 -4.58 -5.05
CA SER A 438 -12.37 -4.89 -5.45
C SER A 438 -12.29 -5.37 -6.90
N THR A 439 -11.19 -5.08 -7.57
CA THR A 439 -10.90 -5.55 -8.92
C THR A 439 -10.71 -7.07 -8.95
N SER A 440 -11.24 -7.68 -10.00
CA SER A 440 -10.99 -9.08 -10.36
C SER A 440 -11.03 -9.21 -11.89
N CYS A 441 -9.86 -9.21 -12.52
CA CYS A 441 -9.76 -9.30 -13.99
C CYS A 441 -9.85 -10.74 -14.52
N GLY A 442 -9.84 -11.73 -13.64
CA GLY A 442 -10.17 -13.13 -13.91
C GLY A 442 -9.26 -13.85 -14.89
N ALA A 443 -9.45 -15.14 -15.02
CA ALA A 443 -8.80 -16.00 -16.02
C ALA A 443 -9.58 -15.98 -17.36
N ASP A 444 -9.02 -16.60 -18.41
CA ASP A 444 -9.65 -16.67 -19.74
C ASP A 444 -11.04 -17.34 -19.75
N THR A 445 -11.31 -18.25 -18.82
CA THR A 445 -12.55 -19.03 -18.71
C THR A 445 -13.69 -18.35 -17.98
N VAL A 446 -13.47 -17.15 -17.40
CA VAL A 446 -14.52 -16.44 -16.64
C VAL A 446 -15.58 -15.85 -17.57
N VAL A 447 -16.79 -15.68 -17.05
CA VAL A 447 -17.94 -15.12 -17.80
C VAL A 447 -18.19 -13.65 -17.51
N ALA A 448 -17.57 -13.12 -16.45
CA ALA A 448 -17.63 -11.72 -16.07
C ALA A 448 -16.41 -11.34 -15.23
N VAL A 449 -16.04 -10.06 -15.30
CA VAL A 449 -14.99 -9.44 -14.50
C VAL A 449 -15.46 -8.11 -13.94
N ARG A 450 -14.79 -7.63 -12.92
CA ARG A 450 -15.00 -6.32 -12.32
C ARG A 450 -13.69 -5.60 -12.19
N GLU A 451 -13.64 -4.36 -12.65
CA GLU A 451 -12.50 -3.48 -12.56
C GLU A 451 -12.89 -2.19 -11.85
N VAL A 452 -12.09 -1.78 -10.88
CA VAL A 452 -12.40 -0.66 -9.99
C VAL A 452 -11.18 0.23 -9.81
N LEU A 453 -11.40 1.54 -9.96
CA LEU A 453 -10.46 2.56 -9.53
C LEU A 453 -11.15 3.45 -8.51
N ASP A 454 -10.80 3.27 -7.24
CA ASP A 454 -11.41 3.97 -6.12
C ASP A 454 -10.93 5.41 -5.97
N ILE A 455 -11.68 6.18 -5.20
CA ILE A 455 -11.37 7.59 -4.90
C ILE A 455 -10.03 7.69 -4.17
N GLY A 456 -9.14 8.55 -4.67
CA GLY A 456 -7.82 8.79 -4.10
C GLY A 456 -6.75 7.80 -4.53
N ASN A 457 -7.14 6.72 -5.20
CA ASN A 457 -6.26 5.68 -5.70
C ASN A 457 -5.89 5.91 -7.16
N GLY A 458 -4.72 5.42 -7.53
CA GLY A 458 -4.19 5.36 -8.89
C GLY A 458 -4.03 3.94 -9.37
N ASP A 459 -4.08 3.78 -10.68
CA ASP A 459 -3.68 2.59 -11.41
C ASP A 459 -2.36 2.90 -12.13
N THR A 460 -1.29 2.22 -11.73
CA THR A 460 0.07 2.42 -12.24
C THR A 460 0.53 1.21 -13.01
N TYR A 461 0.98 1.45 -14.24
CA TYR A 461 1.68 0.46 -15.03
C TYR A 461 3.17 0.77 -15.04
N GLY A 462 3.95 -0.16 -14.48
CA GLY A 462 5.40 -0.04 -14.34
C GLY A 462 6.15 -0.17 -15.66
N GLN A 463 7.32 0.43 -15.73
CA GLN A 463 8.19 0.46 -16.92
C GLN A 463 8.68 -0.92 -17.40
N TYR A 464 8.60 -1.94 -16.55
CA TYR A 464 8.97 -3.31 -16.86
C TYR A 464 7.87 -4.10 -17.59
N LEU A 465 6.65 -3.56 -17.64
CA LEU A 465 5.52 -4.23 -18.28
C LEU A 465 5.56 -4.12 -19.81
N PRO A 466 5.18 -5.16 -20.54
CA PRO A 466 5.12 -5.14 -22.00
C PRO A 466 4.28 -3.99 -22.54
N GLY A 467 4.85 -3.23 -23.49
CA GLY A 467 4.16 -2.10 -24.13
C GLY A 467 4.30 -0.75 -23.40
N GLN A 468 4.97 -0.71 -22.24
CA GLN A 468 5.30 0.53 -21.51
C GLN A 468 6.58 1.19 -22.05
N ASN A 469 6.73 1.23 -23.37
CA ASN A 469 7.89 1.80 -24.01
C ASN A 469 7.59 2.43 -25.39
N PHE A 470 8.54 3.23 -25.86
CA PHE A 470 8.55 3.79 -27.20
C PHE A 470 9.86 3.43 -27.88
N GLU A 471 9.82 2.85 -29.10
CA GLU A 471 11.01 2.70 -29.94
C GLU A 471 11.50 4.06 -30.40
N ILE A 472 12.77 4.39 -30.13
CA ILE A 472 13.36 5.70 -30.40
C ILE A 472 14.61 5.64 -31.28
N THR A 473 14.97 4.46 -31.79
CA THR A 473 16.23 4.20 -32.51
C THR A 473 16.51 5.25 -33.58
N ASP A 474 15.53 5.51 -34.43
CA ASP A 474 15.68 6.42 -35.60
C ASP A 474 15.09 7.82 -35.36
N LEU A 475 14.63 8.13 -34.13
CA LEU A 475 14.07 9.42 -33.84
C LEU A 475 15.18 10.49 -33.81
N PRO A 476 14.96 11.72 -34.36
CA PRO A 476 15.88 12.82 -34.25
C PRO A 476 16.20 13.19 -32.80
N ASN A 477 17.44 13.66 -32.54
CA ASN A 477 17.77 14.25 -31.25
C ASN A 477 16.93 15.50 -30.99
N GLY A 478 16.51 15.71 -29.76
CA GLY A 478 15.71 16.87 -29.39
C GLY A 478 14.79 16.65 -28.21
N THR A 479 13.93 17.62 -27.99
CA THR A 479 12.92 17.58 -26.92
C THR A 479 11.68 16.82 -27.36
N TYR A 480 11.20 15.92 -26.48
CA TYR A 480 9.97 15.17 -26.64
C TYR A 480 9.16 15.23 -25.35
N TYR A 481 7.90 14.83 -25.43
CA TYR A 481 7.02 14.75 -24.28
C TYR A 481 6.33 13.38 -24.25
N ILE A 482 6.48 12.64 -23.16
CA ILE A 482 5.64 11.48 -22.88
C ILE A 482 4.29 12.03 -22.41
N GLN A 483 3.24 11.73 -23.15
CA GLN A 483 1.87 12.04 -22.78
C GLN A 483 1.20 10.79 -22.21
N VAL A 484 0.68 10.91 -21.00
CA VAL A 484 -0.29 9.97 -20.41
C VAL A 484 -1.68 10.60 -20.60
N LEU A 485 -2.57 9.91 -21.30
CA LEU A 485 -3.92 10.39 -21.64
C LEU A 485 -4.96 9.38 -21.17
N ALA A 486 -5.70 9.72 -20.11
CA ALA A 486 -6.83 8.92 -19.63
C ALA A 486 -8.06 9.11 -20.52
N ASN A 487 -8.90 8.06 -20.64
CA ASN A 487 -10.18 8.08 -21.35
C ASN A 487 -10.09 8.73 -22.76
N PRO A 488 -9.17 8.28 -23.62
CA PRO A 488 -8.84 8.94 -24.89
C PRO A 488 -10.06 9.02 -25.83
N GLU A 489 -10.93 8.04 -25.81
CA GLU A 489 -12.13 7.96 -26.64
C GLU A 489 -13.38 8.59 -25.98
N ASN A 490 -13.20 9.21 -24.78
CA ASN A 490 -14.30 9.82 -24.01
C ASN A 490 -15.49 8.86 -23.76
N ARG A 491 -15.20 7.57 -23.58
CA ARG A 491 -16.21 6.54 -23.34
C ARG A 491 -16.66 6.50 -21.89
N LEU A 492 -15.81 6.90 -20.95
CA LEU A 492 -16.15 6.98 -19.54
C LEU A 492 -16.79 8.32 -19.22
N ALA A 493 -17.85 8.29 -18.40
CA ALA A 493 -18.46 9.51 -17.89
C ALA A 493 -17.80 9.90 -16.57
N GLU A 494 -17.25 11.09 -16.51
CA GLU A 494 -16.48 11.63 -15.40
C GLU A 494 -16.83 13.10 -15.13
N LEU A 495 -16.24 13.70 -14.09
CA LEU A 495 -16.54 15.09 -13.69
C LEU A 495 -15.94 16.10 -14.66
N ASP A 496 -14.66 15.94 -15.02
CA ASP A 496 -13.94 16.83 -15.93
C ASP A 496 -13.03 16.03 -16.86
N THR A 497 -13.23 16.13 -18.17
CA THR A 497 -12.40 15.47 -19.18
C THR A 497 -11.24 16.35 -19.69
N LYS A 498 -11.06 17.56 -19.14
CA LYS A 498 -9.98 18.47 -19.55
C LYS A 498 -8.69 18.27 -18.76
N ASN A 499 -8.73 17.50 -17.70
CA ASN A 499 -7.61 17.19 -16.81
C ASN A 499 -7.04 15.77 -17.02
N ASN A 500 -7.48 15.09 -18.07
CA ASN A 500 -7.13 13.70 -18.41
C ASN A 500 -5.71 13.54 -18.99
N SER A 501 -4.99 14.61 -19.27
CA SER A 501 -3.68 14.56 -19.92
C SER A 501 -2.59 15.13 -19.04
N ALA A 502 -1.48 14.39 -18.90
CA ALA A 502 -0.23 14.89 -18.32
C ALA A 502 0.93 14.70 -19.29
N LEU A 503 1.87 15.64 -19.25
CA LEU A 503 3.06 15.63 -20.09
C LEU A 503 4.33 15.54 -19.23
N ARG A 504 5.26 14.68 -19.64
CA ARG A 504 6.60 14.59 -19.07
C ARG A 504 7.63 14.87 -20.14
N GLN A 505 8.41 15.93 -19.97
CA GLN A 505 9.49 16.26 -20.90
C GLN A 505 10.63 15.26 -20.78
N ILE A 506 11.16 14.85 -21.95
CA ILE A 506 12.41 14.11 -22.09
C ILE A 506 13.26 14.76 -23.19
N ILE A 507 14.57 14.54 -23.16
CA ILE A 507 15.50 15.02 -24.19
C ILE A 507 16.29 13.83 -24.69
N LEU A 508 16.12 13.51 -25.97
CA LEU A 508 16.87 12.48 -26.66
C LEU A 508 18.15 13.05 -27.27
N GLY A 509 19.23 12.33 -27.12
CA GLY A 509 20.55 12.64 -27.67
C GLY A 509 21.28 11.41 -28.19
N GLY A 510 22.55 11.54 -28.46
CA GLY A 510 23.41 10.47 -28.95
C GLY A 510 23.24 10.16 -30.43
N THR A 511 23.66 8.98 -30.84
CA THR A 511 23.53 8.41 -32.19
C THR A 511 22.56 7.24 -32.21
N PRO A 512 22.11 6.74 -33.37
CA PRO A 512 21.29 5.52 -33.41
C PRO A 512 21.93 4.29 -32.74
N GLU A 513 23.26 4.22 -32.71
CA GLU A 513 24.02 3.14 -32.09
C GLU A 513 24.27 3.35 -30.58
N ALA A 514 24.14 4.60 -30.10
CA ALA A 514 24.39 4.95 -28.70
C ALA A 514 23.50 6.12 -28.27
N ARG A 515 22.26 5.81 -27.97
CA ARG A 515 21.26 6.80 -27.53
C ARG A 515 21.56 7.29 -26.12
N THR A 516 21.22 8.54 -25.87
CA THR A 516 21.24 9.14 -24.53
C THR A 516 19.88 9.76 -24.21
N LEU A 517 19.53 9.74 -22.92
CA LEU A 517 18.28 10.28 -22.40
C LEU A 517 18.58 11.23 -21.24
N THR A 518 17.92 12.38 -21.26
CA THR A 518 17.88 13.29 -20.12
C THR A 518 16.41 13.52 -19.75
N VAL A 519 16.08 13.38 -18.48
CA VAL A 519 14.73 13.57 -17.96
C VAL A 519 14.74 14.77 -17.00
N PRO A 520 14.32 15.98 -17.45
CA PRO A 520 14.23 17.13 -16.55
C PRO A 520 13.19 16.91 -15.45
N PRO A 521 13.43 17.40 -14.21
CA PRO A 521 12.45 17.28 -13.13
C PRO A 521 11.17 18.07 -13.44
N VAL A 522 10.04 17.58 -12.91
CA VAL A 522 8.75 18.29 -12.93
C VAL A 522 8.57 18.95 -11.57
N HIS A 523 8.59 20.30 -11.56
CA HIS A 523 8.51 21.07 -10.31
C HIS A 523 9.53 20.65 -9.24
N GLY A 524 10.73 20.21 -9.67
CA GLY A 524 11.79 19.73 -8.78
C GLY A 524 11.60 18.29 -8.30
N ILE A 525 10.64 17.56 -8.86
CA ILE A 525 10.47 16.12 -8.63
C ILE A 525 11.18 15.39 -9.76
N ASP A 526 12.20 14.62 -9.40
CA ASP A 526 12.79 13.58 -10.22
C ASP A 526 11.85 12.39 -10.22
N GLY A 527 11.64 11.72 -11.27
CA GLY A 527 10.70 10.61 -11.34
C GLY A 527 11.21 9.49 -12.20
#